data_0ae7ce5955809845d335ddcb214f2679
#
_entry.id   0ae7ce5955809845d335ddcb214f2679
#
_cell.length_a   1.000
_cell.length_b   1.000
_cell.length_c   1.000
_cell.angle_alpha   90.00
_cell.angle_beta   90.00
_cell.angle_gamma   90.00
#
_symmetry.space_group_name_H-M   'P 1'
#
loop_
_entity.id
_entity.type
_entity.pdbx_description
1 polymer ?
#
loop_
_entity_poly.entity_id
_entity_poly.type
_entity_poly.pdbx_seq_one_letter_code
_entity_poly.pdbx_strand_id
1 'polypeptide(L)'
;MDTKKNKELVRDFYEEVFHKHDLDIVDRFMHDDYIQHNPDADQGRIGFIEFHKGFFAAIPDHRATIIQMVAEGDRVYVYNRITGTHTGRGFLNFQPTGNRIEYDVVDMFRLRDGKLCEHWDVADTRALFSQVGAIRPA
;
A
#
# COMPACT_ATOMS: atom_id res chain seq x y z
N MET A 1 -22.80 3.24 9.98
CA MET A 1 -21.64 2.77 9.20
C MET A 1 -21.53 1.27 9.35
N ASP A 2 -21.41 0.56 8.25
CA ASP A 2 -21.31 -0.90 8.27
C ASP A 2 -19.84 -1.32 8.27
N THR A 3 -19.29 -1.55 9.47
CA THR A 3 -17.89 -1.92 9.63
C THR A 3 -17.54 -3.24 8.96
N LYS A 4 -18.48 -4.18 8.91
CA LYS A 4 -18.28 -5.47 8.24
C LYS A 4 -18.09 -5.30 6.74
N LYS A 5 -18.96 -4.53 6.09
CA LYS A 5 -18.84 -4.21 4.65
C LYS A 5 -17.57 -3.42 4.34
N ASN A 6 -17.20 -2.48 5.22
CA ASN A 6 -15.97 -1.72 5.05
C ASN A 6 -14.73 -2.61 5.12
N LYS A 7 -14.72 -3.58 6.04
CA LYS A 7 -13.63 -4.56 6.13
C LYS A 7 -13.58 -5.48 4.90
N GLU A 8 -14.73 -5.91 4.41
CA GLU A 8 -14.81 -6.73 3.18
C GLU A 8 -14.25 -5.97 1.98
N LEU A 9 -14.62 -4.70 1.82
CA LEU A 9 -14.10 -3.87 0.73
C LEU A 9 -12.58 -3.76 0.81
N VAL A 10 -12.04 -3.53 2.00
CA VAL A 10 -10.58 -3.39 2.19
C VAL A 10 -9.86 -4.72 1.92
N ARG A 11 -10.43 -5.86 2.33
CA ARG A 11 -9.85 -7.19 2.00
C ARG A 11 -9.80 -7.41 0.50
N ASP A 12 -10.89 -7.10 -0.19
CA ASP A 12 -10.97 -7.22 -1.65
C ASP A 12 -9.97 -6.29 -2.33
N PHE A 13 -9.82 -5.09 -1.82
CA PHE A 13 -8.82 -4.14 -2.31
C PHE A 13 -7.40 -4.70 -2.21
N TYR A 14 -7.02 -5.28 -1.06
CA TYR A 14 -5.71 -5.92 -0.89
C TYR A 14 -5.53 -7.08 -1.86
N GLU A 15 -6.53 -7.92 -2.02
CA GLU A 15 -6.45 -9.09 -2.92
C GLU A 15 -6.31 -8.67 -4.39
N GLU A 16 -7.15 -7.75 -4.85
CA GLU A 16 -7.17 -7.38 -6.27
C GLU A 16 -6.04 -6.43 -6.64
N VAL A 17 -5.70 -5.50 -5.78
CA VAL A 17 -4.72 -4.44 -6.10
C VAL A 17 -3.33 -4.81 -5.59
N PHE A 18 -3.17 -5.15 -4.32
CA PHE A 18 -1.85 -5.41 -3.76
C PHE A 18 -1.30 -6.80 -4.06
N HIS A 19 -2.16 -7.81 -4.23
CA HIS A 19 -1.70 -9.16 -4.56
C HIS A 19 -1.69 -9.42 -6.06
N LYS A 20 -2.77 -9.11 -6.76
CA LYS A 20 -2.85 -9.32 -8.21
C LYS A 20 -2.21 -8.18 -9.01
N HIS A 21 -1.87 -7.06 -8.37
CA HIS A 21 -1.31 -5.86 -9.00
C HIS A 21 -2.21 -5.27 -10.10
N ASP A 22 -3.52 -5.44 -9.97
CA ASP A 22 -4.48 -4.92 -10.94
C ASP A 22 -4.82 -3.46 -10.60
N LEU A 23 -4.13 -2.53 -11.25
CA LEU A 23 -4.36 -1.10 -11.05
C LEU A 23 -5.51 -0.56 -11.91
N ASP A 24 -6.01 -1.34 -12.86
CA ASP A 24 -7.10 -0.90 -13.76
C ASP A 24 -8.46 -0.88 -13.05
N ILE A 25 -8.58 -1.56 -11.92
CA ILE A 25 -9.83 -1.65 -11.15
C ILE A 25 -9.85 -0.82 -9.86
N VAL A 26 -8.83 0.02 -9.64
CA VAL A 26 -8.72 0.82 -8.41
C VAL A 26 -9.94 1.73 -8.21
N ASP A 27 -10.56 2.20 -9.28
CA ASP A 27 -11.77 3.03 -9.24
C ASP A 27 -12.97 2.34 -8.57
N ARG A 28 -12.97 1.02 -8.51
CA ARG A 28 -14.02 0.27 -7.78
C ARG A 28 -13.91 0.41 -6.28
N PHE A 29 -12.72 0.73 -5.78
CA PHE A 29 -12.40 0.75 -4.35
C PHE A 29 -12.12 2.15 -3.81
N MET A 30 -11.84 3.12 -4.68
CA MET A 30 -11.26 4.40 -4.27
C MET A 30 -11.92 5.55 -5.01
N HIS A 31 -12.27 6.61 -4.26
CA HIS A 31 -12.72 7.87 -4.86
C HIS A 31 -11.57 8.54 -5.61
N ASP A 32 -11.90 9.33 -6.64
CA ASP A 32 -10.91 10.05 -7.43
C ASP A 32 -10.20 11.15 -6.63
N ASP A 33 -10.88 11.72 -5.64
CA ASP A 33 -10.37 12.77 -4.75
C ASP A 33 -9.72 12.22 -3.46
N TYR A 34 -9.32 10.96 -3.47
CA TYR A 34 -8.64 10.26 -2.37
C TYR A 34 -7.50 11.10 -1.81
N ILE A 35 -7.49 11.27 -0.47
CA ILE A 35 -6.51 12.08 0.23
C ILE A 35 -5.40 11.17 0.73
N GLN A 36 -4.17 11.44 0.31
CA GLN A 36 -2.99 10.66 0.68
C GLN A 36 -2.11 11.45 1.65
N HIS A 37 -1.78 10.83 2.78
CA HIS A 37 -0.86 11.40 3.77
C HIS A 37 0.54 10.82 3.70
N ASN A 38 0.78 9.84 2.84
CA ASN A 38 2.14 9.35 2.57
C ASN A 38 2.86 10.35 1.68
N PRO A 39 4.01 10.95 2.13
CA PRO A 39 4.68 12.00 1.37
C PRO A 39 5.32 11.52 0.07
N ASP A 40 5.52 10.21 -0.09
CA ASP A 40 6.14 9.65 -1.30
C ASP A 40 5.14 9.43 -2.45
N ALA A 41 3.85 9.61 -2.21
CA ALA A 41 2.81 9.44 -3.22
C ALA A 41 2.06 10.75 -3.43
N ASP A 42 1.72 11.04 -4.69
CA ASP A 42 0.89 12.18 -5.05
C ASP A 42 -0.56 11.97 -4.64
N GLN A 43 -1.34 13.05 -4.69
CA GLN A 43 -2.73 13.03 -4.27
C GLN A 43 -3.65 12.34 -5.27
N GLY A 44 -4.79 11.88 -4.77
CA GLY A 44 -5.86 11.30 -5.54
C GLY A 44 -5.61 9.88 -6.00
N ARG A 45 -6.62 9.33 -6.66
CA ARG A 45 -6.53 7.98 -7.23
C ARG A 45 -5.41 7.88 -8.26
N ILE A 46 -5.21 8.92 -9.05
CA ILE A 46 -4.12 8.97 -10.04
C ILE A 46 -2.76 8.86 -9.35
N GLY A 47 -2.56 9.59 -8.25
CA GLY A 47 -1.31 9.51 -7.48
C GLY A 47 -1.06 8.13 -6.92
N PHE A 48 -2.10 7.47 -6.40
CA PHE A 48 -2.02 6.09 -5.92
C PHE A 48 -1.59 5.14 -7.05
N ILE A 49 -2.22 5.24 -8.21
CA ILE A 49 -1.93 4.37 -9.36
C ILE A 49 -0.48 4.57 -9.83
N GLU A 50 -0.04 5.80 -10.00
CA GLU A 50 1.31 6.09 -10.48
C GLU A 50 2.38 5.61 -9.50
N PHE A 51 2.18 5.82 -8.19
CA PHE A 51 3.13 5.30 -7.19
C PHE A 51 3.24 3.78 -7.27
N HIS A 52 2.12 3.07 -7.35
CA HIS A 52 2.12 1.61 -7.32
C HIS A 52 2.55 0.98 -8.65
N LYS A 53 2.39 1.67 -9.78
CA LYS A 53 3.04 1.25 -11.03
C LYS A 53 4.54 1.12 -10.84
N GLY A 54 5.17 2.12 -10.25
CA GLY A 54 6.60 2.11 -9.97
C GLY A 54 6.97 1.05 -8.93
N PHE A 55 6.20 0.99 -7.85
CA PHE A 55 6.48 0.07 -6.75
C PHE A 55 6.37 -1.39 -7.18
N PHE A 56 5.34 -1.75 -7.93
CA PHE A 56 5.16 -3.10 -8.45
C PHE A 56 6.17 -3.45 -9.55
N ALA A 57 6.61 -2.46 -10.34
CA ALA A 57 7.68 -2.68 -11.32
C ALA A 57 9.01 -2.97 -10.62
N ALA A 58 9.29 -2.27 -9.52
CA ALA A 58 10.52 -2.49 -8.75
C ALA A 58 10.49 -3.81 -7.97
N ILE A 59 9.32 -4.21 -7.48
CA ILE A 59 9.11 -5.41 -6.66
C ILE A 59 7.98 -6.22 -7.29
N PRO A 60 8.26 -6.97 -8.40
CA PRO A 60 7.21 -7.67 -9.16
C PRO A 60 6.48 -8.75 -8.37
N ASP A 61 7.12 -9.31 -7.35
CA ASP A 61 6.55 -10.30 -6.44
C ASP A 61 6.01 -9.67 -5.14
N HIS A 62 5.74 -8.37 -5.16
CA HIS A 62 5.18 -7.64 -4.02
C HIS A 62 3.91 -8.31 -3.50
N ARG A 63 3.86 -8.48 -2.20
CA ARG A 63 2.70 -9.02 -1.51
C ARG A 63 2.51 -8.28 -0.17
N ALA A 64 1.27 -7.97 0.15
CA ALA A 64 0.88 -7.36 1.42
C ALA A 64 0.01 -8.37 2.20
N THR A 65 0.63 -9.09 3.12
CA THR A 65 -0.09 -10.09 3.92
C THR A 65 -0.76 -9.42 5.12
N ILE A 66 -2.08 -9.49 5.18
CA ILE A 66 -2.85 -8.94 6.30
C ILE A 66 -2.61 -9.79 7.54
N ILE A 67 -2.11 -9.16 8.61
CA ILE A 67 -1.90 -9.81 9.91
C ILE A 67 -3.12 -9.57 10.79
N GLN A 68 -3.62 -8.34 10.84
CA GLN A 68 -4.80 -7.98 11.62
C GLN A 68 -5.52 -6.81 10.98
N MET A 69 -6.83 -6.84 11.04
CA MET A 69 -7.69 -5.77 10.55
C MET A 69 -8.74 -5.42 11.59
N VAL A 70 -8.88 -4.14 11.90
CA VAL A 70 -9.89 -3.63 12.82
C VAL A 70 -10.67 -2.51 12.14
N ALA A 71 -11.93 -2.37 12.49
CA ALA A 71 -12.77 -1.31 11.94
C ALA A 71 -13.63 -0.69 13.04
N GLU A 72 -13.75 0.62 12.98
CA GLU A 72 -14.59 1.41 13.87
C GLU A 72 -15.13 2.62 13.10
N GLY A 73 -16.44 2.84 13.14
CA GLY A 73 -17.07 3.92 12.40
C GLY A 73 -16.76 3.82 10.90
N ASP A 74 -16.22 4.88 10.32
CA ASP A 74 -15.84 4.95 8.92
C ASP A 74 -14.36 4.59 8.67
N ARG A 75 -13.69 3.99 9.67
CA ARG A 75 -12.25 3.70 9.64
C ARG A 75 -11.99 2.20 9.60
N VAL A 76 -10.99 1.82 8.80
CA VAL A 76 -10.45 0.45 8.77
C VAL A 76 -8.93 0.55 8.87
N TYR A 77 -8.35 -0.10 9.86
CA TYR A 77 -6.90 -0.15 10.09
C TYR A 77 -6.40 -1.56 9.80
N VAL A 78 -5.33 -1.65 9.02
CA VAL A 78 -4.78 -2.93 8.58
C VAL A 78 -3.31 -3.00 8.96
N TYR A 79 -2.99 -3.90 9.88
CA TYR A 79 -1.60 -4.28 10.12
C TYR A 79 -1.23 -5.35 9.10
N ASN A 80 -0.23 -5.06 8.28
CA ASN A 80 0.18 -5.97 7.21
C ASN A 80 1.70 -6.01 7.06
N ARG A 81 2.17 -7.08 6.43
CA ARG A 81 3.60 -7.28 6.13
C ARG A 81 3.81 -7.28 4.64
N ILE A 82 4.67 -6.39 4.19
CA ILE A 82 5.08 -6.31 2.80
C ILE A 82 6.26 -7.24 2.59
N THR A 83 6.20 -8.05 1.54
CA THR A 83 7.27 -8.94 1.13
C THR A 83 7.49 -8.86 -0.37
N GLY A 84 8.70 -9.15 -0.81
CA GLY A 84 9.05 -9.20 -2.21
C GLY A 84 10.54 -9.16 -2.43
N THR A 85 10.96 -8.99 -3.68
CA THR A 85 12.36 -8.92 -4.09
C THR A 85 12.60 -7.71 -4.98
N HIS A 86 13.59 -6.90 -4.64
CA HIS A 86 13.89 -5.64 -5.34
C HIS A 86 14.68 -5.93 -6.61
N THR A 87 14.00 -6.37 -7.67
CA THR A 87 14.62 -6.80 -8.94
C THR A 87 14.45 -5.82 -10.09
N GLY A 88 13.53 -4.85 -9.95
CA GLY A 88 13.20 -3.88 -11.00
C GLY A 88 13.48 -2.44 -10.59
N ARG A 89 13.27 -1.53 -11.54
CA ARG A 89 13.32 -0.09 -11.34
C ARG A 89 11.92 0.44 -11.12
N GLY A 90 11.81 1.60 -10.46
CA GLY A 90 10.54 2.30 -10.31
C GLY A 90 10.18 2.65 -8.87
N PHE A 91 10.91 2.13 -7.88
CA PHE A 91 10.74 2.57 -6.50
C PHE A 91 11.67 3.75 -6.22
N LEU A 92 11.08 4.95 -6.25
CA LEU A 92 11.83 6.21 -6.12
C LEU A 92 13.01 6.20 -7.12
N ASN A 93 14.20 6.60 -6.68
CA ASN A 93 15.40 6.62 -7.52
C ASN A 93 16.37 5.46 -7.23
N PHE A 94 15.88 4.41 -6.54
CA PHE A 94 16.75 3.30 -6.15
C PHE A 94 17.04 2.38 -7.33
N GLN A 95 18.31 1.99 -7.48
CA GLN A 95 18.71 0.96 -8.41
C GLN A 95 18.30 -0.41 -7.88
N PRO A 96 17.95 -1.38 -8.75
CA PRO A 96 17.65 -2.73 -8.31
C PRO A 96 18.80 -3.36 -7.51
N THR A 97 18.50 -3.90 -6.34
CA THR A 97 19.51 -4.50 -5.45
C THR A 97 19.52 -6.02 -5.51
N GLY A 98 18.42 -6.65 -5.96
CA GLY A 98 18.21 -8.08 -5.84
C GLY A 98 17.90 -8.54 -4.41
N ASN A 99 17.80 -7.61 -3.46
CA ASN A 99 17.58 -7.93 -2.06
C ASN A 99 16.14 -8.31 -1.76
N ARG A 100 15.97 -9.19 -0.78
CA ARG A 100 14.66 -9.48 -0.20
C ARG A 100 14.16 -8.24 0.56
N ILE A 101 12.90 -7.90 0.33
CA ILE A 101 12.20 -6.84 1.04
C ILE A 101 11.19 -7.48 2.00
N GLU A 102 11.24 -7.08 3.26
CA GLU A 102 10.26 -7.50 4.26
C GLU A 102 10.16 -6.42 5.33
N TYR A 103 8.98 -5.80 5.47
CA TYR A 103 8.75 -4.78 6.48
C TYR A 103 7.28 -4.67 6.81
N ASP A 104 6.98 -4.18 8.01
CA ASP A 104 5.62 -4.04 8.51
C ASP A 104 5.07 -2.64 8.25
N VAL A 105 3.77 -2.59 7.98
CA VAL A 105 3.01 -1.37 7.72
C VAL A 105 1.69 -1.45 8.46
N VAL A 106 1.25 -0.32 9.00
CA VAL A 106 -0.15 -0.13 9.40
C VAL A 106 -0.76 0.88 8.44
N ASP A 107 -1.68 0.42 7.60
CA ASP A 107 -2.50 1.27 6.74
C ASP A 107 -3.76 1.68 7.48
N MET A 108 -4.08 2.96 7.44
CA MET A 108 -5.25 3.52 8.10
C MET A 108 -6.12 4.17 7.04
N PHE A 109 -7.30 3.61 6.82
CA PHE A 109 -8.23 4.08 5.79
C PHE A 109 -9.45 4.73 6.41
N ARG A 110 -9.95 5.79 5.77
CA ARG A 110 -11.28 6.29 5.97
C ARG A 110 -12.11 6.01 4.71
N LEU A 111 -13.35 5.60 4.91
CA LEU A 111 -14.28 5.28 3.82
C LEU A 111 -15.44 6.27 3.81
N ARG A 112 -15.94 6.53 2.60
CA ARG A 112 -17.13 7.34 2.36
C ARG A 112 -17.91 6.69 1.21
N ASP A 113 -19.20 6.49 1.40
CA ASP A 113 -20.06 5.91 0.37
C ASP A 113 -19.53 4.60 -0.21
N GLY A 114 -19.01 3.73 0.66
CA GLY A 114 -18.55 2.40 0.28
C GLY A 114 -17.22 2.35 -0.46
N LYS A 115 -16.43 3.43 -0.43
CA LYS A 115 -15.11 3.48 -1.07
C LYS A 115 -14.09 4.20 -0.20
N LEU A 116 -12.82 3.91 -0.44
CA LEU A 116 -11.70 4.57 0.23
C LEU A 116 -11.64 6.04 -0.16
N CYS A 117 -11.57 6.94 0.82
CA CYS A 117 -11.49 8.38 0.57
C CYS A 117 -10.29 9.06 1.22
N GLU A 118 -9.61 8.39 2.16
CA GLU A 118 -8.43 8.96 2.82
C GLU A 118 -7.57 7.86 3.41
N HIS A 119 -6.26 8.08 3.41
CA HIS A 119 -5.27 7.09 3.85
C HIS A 119 -4.12 7.75 4.61
N TRP A 120 -3.77 7.12 5.71
CA TRP A 120 -2.52 7.35 6.45
C TRP A 120 -1.79 6.02 6.55
N ASP A 121 -0.48 6.05 6.74
CA ASP A 121 0.25 4.84 7.10
C ASP A 121 1.36 5.13 8.10
N VAL A 122 1.72 4.08 8.83
CA VAL A 122 2.94 4.02 9.62
C VAL A 122 3.68 2.77 9.16
N ALA A 123 4.87 2.96 8.61
CA ALA A 123 5.66 1.89 8.04
C ALA A 123 7.03 1.83 8.69
N ASP A 124 7.58 0.63 8.79
CA ASP A 124 8.98 0.44 9.17
C ASP A 124 9.89 0.82 8.00
N THR A 125 10.01 2.13 7.75
CA THR A 125 10.79 2.67 6.64
C THR A 125 12.28 2.44 6.84
N ARG A 126 12.76 2.31 8.09
CA ARG A 126 14.15 2.00 8.34
C ARG A 126 14.51 0.62 7.79
N ALA A 127 13.67 -0.38 8.04
CA ALA A 127 13.86 -1.72 7.47
C ALA A 127 13.85 -1.69 5.96
N LEU A 128 12.85 -1.03 5.35
CA LEU A 128 12.74 -0.91 3.89
C LEU A 128 13.96 -0.25 3.28
N PHE A 129 14.35 0.93 3.76
CA PHE A 129 15.47 1.67 3.18
C PHE A 129 16.82 1.00 3.41
N SER A 130 17.00 0.29 4.52
CA SER A 130 18.18 -0.55 4.73
C SER A 130 18.25 -1.68 3.69
N GLN A 131 17.12 -2.31 3.41
CA GLN A 131 17.05 -3.43 2.48
C GLN A 131 17.28 -3.01 1.02
N VAL A 132 16.92 -1.79 0.65
CA VAL A 132 17.22 -1.25 -0.69
C VAL A 132 18.57 -0.52 -0.76
N GLY A 133 19.35 -0.54 0.32
CA GLY A 133 20.69 0.02 0.35
C GLY A 133 20.74 1.54 0.53
N ALA A 134 19.64 2.19 0.89
CA ALA A 134 19.57 3.65 1.08
C ALA A 134 20.05 4.07 2.46
N ILE A 135 19.98 3.19 3.46
CA ILE A 135 20.42 3.41 4.83
C ILE A 135 21.32 2.26 5.24
N ARG A 136 22.45 2.54 5.86
CA ARG A 136 23.32 1.50 6.40
C ARG A 136 22.71 0.98 7.70
N PRO A 137 22.74 -0.36 7.94
CA PRO A 137 22.37 -0.91 9.23
C PRO A 137 23.22 -0.31 10.35
N ALA A 138 22.59 -0.13 11.52
CA ALA A 138 23.31 0.38 12.71
C ALA A 138 24.32 -0.64 13.22
#